data_1f51c4d0f5a99d13a2f329318c161e47
#
_entry.id   1f51c4d0f5a99d13a2f329318c161e47
#
_cell.length_a   1.000
_cell.length_b   1.000
_cell.length_c   1.000
_cell.angle_alpha   90.00
_cell.angle_beta   90.00
_cell.angle_gamma   90.00
#
_symmetry.space_group_name_H-M   'P 1'
#
loop_
_entity.id
_entity.type
_entity.pdbx_description
1 polymer ?
#
loop_
_entity_poly.entity_id
_entity_poly.type
_entity_poly.pdbx_seq_one_letter_code
_entity_poly.pdbx_strand_id
1 'polypeptide(L)'
;MEAVAKKQDTEAPKAQLFSLKTPYMQQGRVTQTVAKTENMWIATKINAEGGENEIHTHLNQDHAFIVLEGEMSVFDENGAEMKIKPYQGVMLPKGAYYRYLNTGAGNLVVLRIGAYTPDKPQKGEAMRIMPDGKPILGGSEENHSLPPIEMPGKFFAESAG
;
A
#
# COMPACT_ATOMS: atom_id res chain seq x y z
N MET A 1 -20.25 -10.18 46.09
CA MET A 1 -18.93 -9.78 45.55
C MET A 1 -19.16 -8.96 44.31
N GLU A 2 -19.08 -7.63 44.44
CA GLU A 2 -19.17 -6.72 43.27
C GLU A 2 -17.87 -6.78 42.51
N ALA A 3 -17.97 -7.10 41.20
CA ALA A 3 -16.84 -7.03 40.31
C ALA A 3 -16.55 -5.55 40.04
N VAL A 4 -15.48 -5.04 40.63
CA VAL A 4 -14.93 -3.71 40.32
C VAL A 4 -14.42 -3.74 38.87
N ALA A 5 -15.19 -3.15 37.98
CA ALA A 5 -14.74 -2.91 36.60
C ALA A 5 -13.50 -2.01 36.64
N LYS A 6 -12.35 -2.56 36.31
CA LYS A 6 -11.14 -1.77 36.08
C LYS A 6 -11.44 -0.77 34.96
N LYS A 7 -11.56 0.52 35.30
CA LYS A 7 -11.50 1.61 34.38
C LYS A 7 -10.15 1.51 33.65
N GLN A 8 -10.14 1.11 32.38
CA GLN A 8 -8.98 1.33 31.55
C GLN A 8 -8.84 2.85 31.39
N ASP A 9 -7.79 3.41 31.97
CA ASP A 9 -7.33 4.77 31.66
C ASP A 9 -6.84 4.77 30.21
N THR A 10 -7.77 4.92 29.28
CA THR A 10 -7.42 5.15 27.88
C THR A 10 -7.11 6.65 27.75
N GLU A 11 -5.84 6.97 27.60
CA GLU A 11 -5.42 8.33 27.27
C GLU A 11 -6.22 8.82 26.04
N ALA A 12 -6.67 10.08 26.07
CA ALA A 12 -7.44 10.64 24.97
C ALA A 12 -6.63 10.60 23.66
N PRO A 13 -7.24 10.26 22.51
CA PRO A 13 -6.56 10.25 21.24
C PRO A 13 -5.90 11.59 20.91
N LYS A 14 -4.66 11.56 20.43
CA LYS A 14 -3.87 12.75 20.09
C LYS A 14 -3.49 12.73 18.62
N ALA A 15 -3.36 13.93 18.03
CA ALA A 15 -2.78 14.09 16.70
C ALA A 15 -1.33 13.60 16.69
N GLN A 16 -0.92 12.96 15.58
CA GLN A 16 0.42 12.41 15.39
C GLN A 16 1.04 13.00 14.13
N LEU A 17 2.24 13.55 14.25
CA LEU A 17 3.05 13.94 13.11
C LEU A 17 3.72 12.70 12.52
N PHE A 18 3.76 12.61 11.19
CA PHE A 18 4.51 11.59 10.47
C PHE A 18 5.27 12.19 9.30
N SER A 19 6.31 11.50 8.86
CA SER A 19 7.14 11.86 7.72
C SER A 19 7.01 10.83 6.61
N LEU A 20 7.10 11.27 5.36
CA LEU A 20 7.13 10.40 4.18
C LEU A 20 8.56 9.99 3.80
N LYS A 21 9.59 10.31 4.60
CA LYS A 21 10.97 9.95 4.30
C LYS A 21 11.11 8.43 4.12
N THR A 22 11.50 8.03 2.92
CA THR A 22 11.58 6.62 2.52
C THR A 22 12.77 6.44 1.59
N PRO A 23 13.60 5.39 1.73
CA PRO A 23 14.75 5.19 0.88
C PRO A 23 14.33 4.96 -0.59
N TYR A 24 15.06 5.57 -1.54
CA TYR A 24 14.97 5.19 -2.94
C TYR A 24 15.56 3.80 -3.15
N MET A 25 15.05 3.10 -4.15
CA MET A 25 15.42 1.73 -4.45
C MET A 25 16.32 1.65 -5.69
N GLN A 26 17.40 0.88 -5.60
CA GLN A 26 18.20 0.47 -6.73
C GLN A 26 17.54 -0.73 -7.45
N GLN A 27 16.92 -1.62 -6.68
CA GLN A 27 16.22 -2.81 -7.15
C GLN A 27 15.04 -3.13 -6.23
N GLY A 28 14.00 -3.70 -6.81
CA GLY A 28 12.84 -4.14 -6.06
C GLY A 28 12.01 -2.98 -5.53
N ARG A 29 11.45 -3.17 -4.36
CA ARG A 29 10.51 -2.20 -3.78
C ARG A 29 10.57 -2.19 -2.26
N VAL A 30 10.19 -1.05 -1.68
CA VAL A 30 9.95 -0.88 -0.24
C VAL A 30 8.53 -0.37 -0.01
N THR A 31 7.92 -0.81 1.06
CA THR A 31 6.66 -0.25 1.59
C THR A 31 6.88 0.10 3.05
N GLN A 32 6.73 1.37 3.38
CA GLN A 32 6.90 1.89 4.73
C GLN A 32 5.58 2.49 5.22
N THR A 33 4.96 1.85 6.20
CA THR A 33 3.80 2.43 6.89
C THR A 33 4.27 3.60 7.74
N VAL A 34 3.77 4.80 7.45
CA VAL A 34 4.17 6.04 8.11
C VAL A 34 3.17 6.51 9.15
N ALA A 35 1.92 6.10 9.04
CA ALA A 35 0.86 6.38 10.01
C ALA A 35 -0.20 5.29 9.99
N LYS A 36 -0.80 5.03 11.16
CA LYS A 36 -1.85 4.01 11.28
C LYS A 36 -2.77 4.32 12.45
N THR A 37 -4.06 4.08 12.21
CA THR A 37 -5.10 4.02 13.26
C THR A 37 -5.82 2.67 13.19
N GLU A 38 -6.86 2.50 13.97
CA GLU A 38 -7.72 1.30 13.89
C GLU A 38 -8.41 1.19 12.51
N ASN A 39 -8.78 2.31 11.90
CA ASN A 39 -9.63 2.35 10.71
C ASN A 39 -8.86 2.58 9.40
N MET A 40 -7.64 3.12 9.45
CA MET A 40 -6.88 3.46 8.26
C MET A 40 -5.38 3.38 8.50
N TRP A 41 -4.64 3.27 7.39
CA TRP A 41 -3.19 3.38 7.37
C TRP A 41 -2.73 4.21 6.17
N ILE A 42 -1.56 4.81 6.31
CA ILE A 42 -0.87 5.57 5.26
C ILE A 42 0.53 4.96 5.13
N ALA A 43 0.94 4.69 3.90
CA ALA A 43 2.27 4.17 3.61
C ALA A 43 2.86 4.86 2.37
N THR A 44 4.16 5.06 2.38
CA THR A 44 4.92 5.30 1.15
C THR A 44 5.34 3.97 0.56
N LYS A 45 5.29 3.87 -0.77
CA LYS A 45 5.79 2.74 -1.52
C LYS A 45 6.68 3.23 -2.64
N ILE A 46 7.89 2.71 -2.72
CA ILE A 46 8.85 3.04 -3.77
C ILE A 46 9.22 1.77 -4.53
N ASN A 47 9.07 1.83 -5.84
CA ASN A 47 9.38 0.75 -6.76
C ASN A 47 10.49 1.20 -7.71
N ALA A 48 11.64 0.52 -7.73
CA ALA A 48 12.68 0.74 -8.75
C ALA A 48 12.17 0.27 -10.11
N GLU A 49 11.50 -0.87 -10.14
CA GLU A 49 10.88 -1.51 -11.31
C GLU A 49 9.66 -2.32 -10.90
N GLY A 50 8.89 -2.77 -11.88
CA GLY A 50 7.72 -3.61 -11.67
C GLY A 50 6.66 -2.94 -10.80
N GLY A 51 5.99 -3.74 -9.99
CA GLY A 51 4.92 -3.26 -9.13
C GLY A 51 4.27 -4.39 -8.35
N GLU A 52 2.97 -4.39 -8.28
CA GLU A 52 2.16 -5.54 -7.92
C GLU A 52 1.70 -6.19 -9.23
N ASN A 53 2.47 -7.19 -9.69
CA ASN A 53 2.42 -7.67 -11.08
C ASN A 53 1.19 -8.55 -11.37
N GLU A 54 0.66 -9.22 -10.35
CA GLU A 54 -0.50 -10.09 -10.51
C GLU A 54 -1.81 -9.35 -10.19
N ILE A 55 -2.83 -9.61 -11.01
CA ILE A 55 -4.20 -9.12 -10.78
C ILE A 55 -4.72 -9.68 -9.46
N HIS A 56 -5.17 -8.80 -8.59
CA HIS A 56 -5.72 -9.15 -7.28
C HIS A 56 -6.74 -8.12 -6.81
N THR A 57 -7.48 -8.48 -5.78
CA THR A 57 -8.36 -7.55 -5.05
C THR A 57 -8.14 -7.66 -3.55
N HIS A 58 -8.56 -6.65 -2.82
CA HIS A 58 -8.63 -6.64 -1.37
C HIS A 58 -10.08 -6.79 -0.90
N LEU A 59 -10.33 -7.70 0.03
CA LEU A 59 -11.67 -8.06 0.46
C LEU A 59 -12.23 -7.17 1.59
N ASN A 60 -11.37 -6.42 2.27
CA ASN A 60 -11.73 -5.69 3.48
C ASN A 60 -11.18 -4.27 3.55
N GLN A 61 -10.67 -3.75 2.46
CA GLN A 61 -10.08 -2.40 2.41
C GLN A 61 -10.41 -1.69 1.11
N ASP A 62 -10.70 -0.39 1.24
CA ASP A 62 -10.60 0.54 0.12
C ASP A 62 -9.18 1.09 0.07
N HIS A 63 -8.63 1.28 -1.11
CA HIS A 63 -7.32 1.89 -1.30
C HIS A 63 -7.40 3.15 -2.15
N ALA A 64 -6.59 4.14 -1.81
CA ALA A 64 -6.25 5.25 -2.69
C ALA A 64 -4.74 5.23 -2.93
N PHE A 65 -4.32 5.32 -4.19
CA PHE A 65 -2.93 5.48 -4.57
C PHE A 65 -2.75 6.85 -5.21
N ILE A 66 -1.76 7.60 -4.74
CA ILE A 66 -1.41 8.92 -5.28
C ILE A 66 0.05 8.85 -5.70
N VAL A 67 0.32 9.13 -6.97
CA VAL A 67 1.69 9.20 -7.49
C VAL A 67 2.33 10.50 -7.04
N LEU A 68 3.48 10.42 -6.38
CA LEU A 68 4.27 11.57 -5.96
C LEU A 68 5.45 11.82 -6.90
N GLU A 69 6.07 10.75 -7.40
CA GLU A 69 7.14 10.80 -8.41
C GLU A 69 7.02 9.61 -9.39
N GLY A 70 7.50 9.79 -10.60
CA GLY A 70 7.48 8.75 -11.65
C GLY A 70 6.15 8.65 -12.37
N GLU A 71 5.88 7.51 -12.98
CA GLU A 71 4.61 7.21 -13.68
C GLU A 71 4.17 5.79 -13.31
N MET A 72 2.89 5.64 -13.01
CA MET A 72 2.28 4.35 -12.68
C MET A 72 1.22 4.00 -13.74
N SER A 73 1.25 2.76 -14.22
CA SER A 73 0.12 2.18 -14.95
C SER A 73 -0.65 1.24 -14.06
N VAL A 74 -1.96 1.41 -13.99
CA VAL A 74 -2.90 0.51 -13.32
C VAL A 74 -3.71 -0.22 -14.39
N PHE A 75 -3.85 -1.52 -14.25
CA PHE A 75 -4.61 -2.38 -15.16
C PHE A 75 -5.75 -3.04 -14.38
N ASP A 76 -6.93 -3.07 -14.98
CA ASP A 76 -8.07 -3.84 -14.48
C ASP A 76 -8.00 -5.33 -14.89
N GLU A 77 -8.99 -6.12 -14.51
CA GLU A 77 -9.09 -7.54 -14.86
C GLU A 77 -9.23 -7.81 -16.35
N ASN A 78 -9.64 -6.82 -17.15
CA ASN A 78 -9.78 -6.92 -18.61
C ASN A 78 -8.54 -6.43 -19.35
N GLY A 79 -7.52 -5.94 -18.61
CA GLY A 79 -6.30 -5.40 -19.17
C GLY A 79 -6.41 -3.93 -19.64
N ALA A 80 -7.50 -3.23 -19.31
CA ALA A 80 -7.61 -1.81 -19.59
C ALA A 80 -6.59 -1.03 -18.74
N GLU A 81 -5.80 -0.19 -19.39
CA GLU A 81 -4.71 0.56 -18.78
C GLU A 81 -5.14 1.98 -18.40
N MET A 82 -4.78 2.40 -17.20
CA MET A 82 -4.89 3.76 -16.71
C MET A 82 -3.51 4.26 -16.30
N LYS A 83 -3.00 5.28 -17.00
CA LYS A 83 -1.72 5.94 -16.66
C LYS A 83 -1.93 7.05 -15.66
N ILE A 84 -1.12 7.05 -14.61
CA ILE A 84 -1.23 7.98 -13.49
C ILE A 84 0.12 8.67 -13.32
N LYS A 85 0.10 10.00 -13.45
CA LYS A 85 1.28 10.88 -13.36
C LYS A 85 1.36 11.52 -11.97
N PRO A 86 2.47 12.21 -11.64
CA PRO A 86 2.60 12.90 -10.36
C PRO A 86 1.41 13.81 -10.05
N TYR A 87 0.96 13.74 -8.80
CA TYR A 87 -0.20 14.45 -8.23
C TYR A 87 -1.57 13.99 -8.76
N GLN A 88 -1.59 12.87 -9.48
CA GLN A 88 -2.80 12.15 -9.83
C GLN A 88 -2.92 10.90 -8.95
N GLY A 89 -4.11 10.39 -8.80
CA GLY A 89 -4.38 9.19 -8.02
C GLY A 89 -5.46 8.33 -8.61
N VAL A 90 -5.57 7.13 -8.07
CA VAL A 90 -6.62 6.16 -8.38
C VAL A 90 -7.28 5.69 -7.09
N MET A 91 -8.60 5.59 -7.12
CA MET A 91 -9.39 4.95 -6.06
C MET A 91 -9.66 3.51 -6.45
N LEU A 92 -9.31 2.60 -5.55
CA LEU A 92 -9.46 1.15 -5.70
C LEU A 92 -10.41 0.65 -4.59
N PRO A 93 -11.72 0.65 -4.84
CA PRO A 93 -12.68 0.18 -3.86
C PRO A 93 -12.46 -1.31 -3.54
N LYS A 94 -12.86 -1.73 -2.36
CA LYS A 94 -12.95 -3.14 -1.97
C LYS A 94 -13.62 -3.96 -3.08
N GLY A 95 -13.01 -5.07 -3.44
CA GLY A 95 -13.51 -5.96 -4.49
C GLY A 95 -13.07 -5.60 -5.91
N ALA A 96 -12.54 -4.40 -6.16
CA ALA A 96 -11.98 -4.06 -7.45
C ALA A 96 -10.71 -4.85 -7.73
N TYR A 97 -10.64 -5.52 -8.87
CA TYR A 97 -9.45 -6.23 -9.33
C TYR A 97 -8.51 -5.27 -10.05
N TYR A 98 -7.24 -5.33 -9.70
CA TYR A 98 -6.20 -4.49 -10.32
C TYR A 98 -4.82 -5.13 -10.19
N ARG A 99 -3.92 -4.63 -11.02
CA ARG A 99 -2.47 -4.67 -10.82
C ARG A 99 -1.88 -3.31 -11.19
N TYR A 100 -0.67 -3.01 -10.73
CA TYR A 100 0.00 -1.79 -11.16
C TYR A 100 1.50 -2.02 -11.39
N LEU A 101 2.08 -1.21 -12.26
CA LEU A 101 3.49 -1.24 -12.62
C LEU A 101 4.09 0.17 -12.60
N ASN A 102 5.37 0.24 -12.25
CA ASN A 102 6.21 1.39 -12.58
C ASN A 102 6.47 1.37 -14.10
N THR A 103 5.93 2.34 -14.81
CA THR A 103 6.09 2.48 -16.27
C THR A 103 6.86 3.74 -16.65
N GLY A 104 7.34 4.50 -15.66
CA GLY A 104 8.21 5.64 -15.86
C GLY A 104 9.69 5.28 -15.84
N ALA A 105 10.53 6.30 -16.02
CA ALA A 105 11.97 6.21 -15.82
C ALA A 105 12.32 6.46 -14.35
N GLY A 106 13.15 5.61 -13.76
CA GLY A 106 13.57 5.72 -12.37
C GLY A 106 12.54 5.21 -11.38
N ASN A 107 12.63 5.66 -10.13
CA ASN A 107 11.74 5.21 -9.07
C ASN A 107 10.31 5.74 -9.24
N LEU A 108 9.35 4.88 -9.00
CA LEU A 108 7.96 5.26 -8.78
C LEU A 108 7.73 5.44 -7.29
N VAL A 109 7.30 6.63 -6.88
CA VAL A 109 6.93 6.93 -5.49
C VAL A 109 5.42 7.10 -5.39
N VAL A 110 4.78 6.25 -4.59
CA VAL A 110 3.34 6.22 -4.37
C VAL A 110 3.01 6.43 -2.91
N LEU A 111 2.12 7.37 -2.62
CA LEU A 111 1.43 7.44 -1.34
C LEU A 111 0.24 6.47 -1.41
N ARG A 112 0.22 5.49 -0.54
CA ARG A 112 -0.88 4.54 -0.40
C ARG A 112 -1.66 4.84 0.86
N ILE A 113 -2.97 4.87 0.73
CA ILE A 113 -3.90 5.02 1.84
C ILE A 113 -4.83 3.81 1.80
N GLY A 114 -4.95 3.11 2.92
CA GLY A 114 -5.90 2.02 3.08
C GLY A 114 -6.90 2.33 4.18
N ALA A 115 -8.17 2.16 3.89
CA ALA A 115 -9.25 2.29 4.86
C ALA A 115 -9.91 0.92 5.05
N TYR A 116 -9.98 0.45 6.30
CA TYR A 116 -10.65 -0.81 6.62
C TYR A 116 -12.16 -0.65 6.50
N THR A 117 -12.79 -1.61 5.83
CA THR A 117 -14.26 -1.69 5.80
C THR A 117 -14.76 -2.49 7.03
N PRO A 118 -16.04 -2.32 7.43
CA PRO A 118 -16.61 -3.07 8.56
C PRO A 118 -16.59 -4.59 8.36
N ASP A 119 -16.58 -5.05 7.12
CA ASP A 119 -16.56 -6.47 6.76
C ASP A 119 -15.16 -7.05 6.99
N LYS A 120 -14.88 -7.45 8.20
CA LYS A 120 -13.63 -8.15 8.51
C LYS A 120 -13.72 -9.58 7.98
N PRO A 121 -12.70 -10.07 7.24
CA PRO A 121 -12.64 -11.49 6.89
C PRO A 121 -12.70 -12.34 8.16
N GLN A 122 -13.32 -13.50 8.05
CA GLN A 122 -13.31 -14.47 9.12
C GLN A 122 -11.89 -15.00 9.33
N LYS A 123 -11.62 -15.53 10.53
CA LYS A 123 -10.31 -16.11 10.85
C LYS A 123 -9.95 -17.20 9.82
N GLY A 124 -8.85 -17.00 9.11
CA GLY A 124 -8.37 -17.92 8.07
C GLY A 124 -8.76 -17.53 6.63
N GLU A 125 -9.62 -16.53 6.44
CA GLU A 125 -9.90 -16.00 5.10
C GLU A 125 -8.75 -15.10 4.61
N ALA A 126 -8.41 -15.25 3.32
CA ALA A 126 -7.40 -14.42 2.69
C ALA A 126 -7.93 -12.99 2.51
N MET A 127 -7.09 -12.01 2.91
CA MET A 127 -7.39 -10.58 2.77
C MET A 127 -7.20 -10.07 1.34
N ARG A 128 -6.46 -10.80 0.53
CA ARG A 128 -6.04 -10.46 -0.82
C ARG A 128 -6.08 -11.71 -1.68
N ILE A 129 -6.86 -11.68 -2.75
CA ILE A 129 -7.07 -12.84 -3.62
C ILE A 129 -6.90 -12.46 -5.09
N MET A 130 -6.53 -13.45 -5.91
CA MET A 130 -6.55 -13.39 -7.36
C MET A 130 -7.97 -13.69 -7.91
N PRO A 131 -8.23 -13.47 -9.22
CA PRO A 131 -9.54 -13.76 -9.82
C PRO A 131 -9.99 -15.22 -9.70
N ASP A 132 -9.06 -16.17 -9.57
CA ASP A 132 -9.35 -17.59 -9.34
C ASP A 132 -9.65 -17.92 -7.86
N GLY A 133 -9.67 -16.91 -6.98
CA GLY A 133 -9.94 -17.03 -5.55
C GLY A 133 -8.75 -17.45 -4.71
N LYS A 134 -7.56 -17.67 -5.31
CA LYS A 134 -6.36 -18.02 -4.55
C LYS A 134 -5.76 -16.81 -3.85
N PRO A 135 -5.27 -16.97 -2.62
CA PRO A 135 -4.56 -15.89 -1.94
C PRO A 135 -3.23 -15.58 -2.63
N ILE A 136 -2.84 -14.31 -2.60
CA ILE A 136 -1.54 -13.87 -3.09
C ILE A 136 -0.89 -12.89 -2.12
N LEU A 137 0.39 -13.09 -1.81
CA LEU A 137 1.17 -12.18 -0.98
C LEU A 137 1.89 -11.15 -1.85
N GLY A 138 1.93 -9.91 -1.37
CA GLY A 138 2.57 -8.80 -2.10
C GLY A 138 4.05 -9.03 -2.40
N GLY A 139 4.77 -9.71 -1.53
CA GLY A 139 6.20 -10.03 -1.67
C GLY A 139 6.51 -11.42 -2.21
N SER A 140 5.52 -12.17 -2.70
CA SER A 140 5.72 -13.53 -3.20
C SER A 140 6.39 -13.59 -4.58
N GLU A 141 6.91 -14.76 -4.94
CA GLU A 141 7.48 -15.03 -6.27
C GLU A 141 6.41 -14.90 -7.36
N GLU A 142 5.18 -15.34 -7.10
CA GLU A 142 4.05 -15.21 -8.02
C GLU A 142 3.78 -13.74 -8.39
N ASN A 143 4.07 -12.83 -7.47
CA ASN A 143 3.95 -11.39 -7.70
C ASN A 143 5.23 -10.76 -8.28
N HIS A 144 6.19 -11.58 -8.71
CA HIS A 144 7.47 -11.17 -9.32
C HIS A 144 8.24 -10.13 -8.49
N SER A 145 8.25 -10.29 -7.17
CA SER A 145 8.99 -9.39 -6.28
C SER A 145 10.48 -9.73 -6.30
N LEU A 146 11.30 -8.73 -6.68
CA LEU A 146 12.75 -8.85 -6.59
C LEU A 146 13.24 -8.51 -5.17
N PRO A 147 14.38 -9.08 -4.72
CA PRO A 147 14.99 -8.68 -3.47
C PRO A 147 15.23 -7.16 -3.42
N PRO A 148 14.83 -6.46 -2.34
CA PRO A 148 15.00 -5.02 -2.26
C PRO A 148 16.47 -4.64 -2.07
N ILE A 149 16.95 -3.66 -2.84
CA ILE A 149 18.26 -3.02 -2.70
C ILE A 149 18.03 -1.52 -2.66
N GLU A 150 18.38 -0.89 -1.54
CA GLU A 150 18.25 0.55 -1.36
C GLU A 150 19.39 1.31 -2.06
N MET A 151 19.11 2.54 -2.51
CA MET A 151 20.14 3.49 -2.93
C MET A 151 20.80 4.09 -1.69
N PRO A 152 22.11 3.87 -1.44
CA PRO A 152 22.76 4.35 -0.24
C PRO A 152 22.64 5.88 -0.09
N GLY A 153 22.14 6.33 1.05
CA GLY A 153 22.03 7.74 1.42
C GLY A 153 21.07 8.58 0.60
N LYS A 154 20.17 7.96 -0.19
CA LYS A 154 19.18 8.67 -1.00
C LYS A 154 17.75 8.36 -0.52
N PHE A 155 17.02 9.41 -0.19
CA PHE A 155 15.66 9.30 0.37
C PHE A 155 14.69 10.23 -0.37
N PHE A 156 13.49 9.72 -0.61
CA PHE A 156 12.34 10.57 -0.92
C PHE A 156 11.97 11.39 0.33
N ALA A 157 11.56 12.65 0.14
CA ALA A 157 11.17 13.58 1.21
C ALA A 157 12.25 13.70 2.34
N GLU A 158 13.51 13.74 1.98
CA GLU A 158 14.63 13.78 2.93
C GLU A 158 14.55 14.96 3.89
N SER A 159 14.09 16.13 3.41
CA SER A 159 13.93 17.35 4.22
C SER A 159 12.80 17.29 5.24
N ALA A 160 11.94 16.28 5.17
CA ALA A 160 10.78 16.10 6.05
C ALA A 160 11.07 15.20 7.28
N GLY A 161 12.29 14.69 7.38
CA GLY A 161 12.68 13.72 8.41
C GLY A 161 13.54 14.26 9.51
#